data_48c50d5d4794241d255358b7a903dbee
#
_entry.id   48c50d5d4794241d255358b7a903dbee
#
_cell.length_a   1.000
_cell.length_b   1.000
_cell.length_c   1.000
_cell.angle_alpha   90.00
_cell.angle_beta   90.00
_cell.angle_gamma   90.00
#
_symmetry.space_group_name_H-M   'P 1'
#
loop_
_entity.id
_entity.type
_entity.pdbx_description
1 polymer ?
#
loop_
_entity_poly.entity_id
_entity_poly.type
_entity_poly.pdbx_seq_one_letter_code
_entity_poly.pdbx_strand_id
1 'polypeptide(L)'
;MEFWNIILFELGGKPVLLIDLLSAAFGLTTVFLAGRNSKSNFYVGYIYTALLFFMFWQKNLYANLILQPISLGINIMGQYRWSHPKKSEESSEKSGELKVSMLTWPQRGIIVSLVLVLAFVWGWFMSMMGTRWFVGYFPANPLPYLDCCVTVLILTAQTLSALKKWDCWIAWLFVNVANLTLYLKAGLVFMPVVSCLYLVNGIWSLFTWYRLYRKNA
;
A
#
# COMPACT_ATOMS: atom_id res chain seq x y z
N MET A 1 17.33 25.67 -3.96
CA MET A 1 15.95 25.12 -4.10
C MET A 1 16.13 23.62 -4.35
N GLU A 2 15.65 22.78 -3.44
CA GLU A 2 15.78 21.34 -3.64
C GLU A 2 14.86 20.94 -4.77
N PHE A 3 15.37 20.18 -5.72
CA PHE A 3 14.66 19.70 -6.92
C PHE A 3 13.25 19.11 -6.64
N TRP A 4 13.10 18.49 -5.48
CA TRP A 4 11.86 17.84 -5.04
C TRP A 4 10.74 18.82 -4.64
N ASN A 5 11.08 20.06 -4.27
CA ASN A 5 10.14 21.07 -3.81
C ASN A 5 9.67 22.00 -4.93
N ILE A 6 9.88 21.62 -6.20
CA ILE A 6 9.37 22.36 -7.34
C ILE A 6 7.86 22.27 -7.34
N ILE A 7 7.19 23.41 -7.22
CA ILE A 7 5.73 23.53 -7.40
C ILE A 7 5.46 23.45 -8.90
N LEU A 8 4.70 22.44 -9.33
CA LEU A 8 4.33 22.27 -10.73
C LEU A 8 3.09 23.09 -11.09
N PHE A 9 2.10 23.03 -10.22
CA PHE A 9 0.85 23.77 -10.35
C PHE A 9 0.11 23.81 -9.02
N GLU A 10 -0.94 24.61 -8.94
CA GLU A 10 -1.85 24.65 -7.81
C GLU A 10 -3.19 24.01 -8.17
N LEU A 11 -3.72 23.20 -7.28
CA LEU A 11 -5.02 22.56 -7.44
C LEU A 11 -5.85 22.77 -6.16
N GLY A 12 -6.98 23.47 -6.30
CA GLY A 12 -7.82 23.82 -5.15
C GLY A 12 -7.11 24.71 -4.11
N GLY A 13 -6.22 25.61 -4.54
CA GLY A 13 -5.45 26.51 -3.66
C GLY A 13 -4.32 25.81 -2.88
N LYS A 14 -3.96 24.58 -3.24
CA LYS A 14 -2.85 23.84 -2.64
C LYS A 14 -1.79 23.51 -3.69
N PRO A 15 -0.48 23.70 -3.39
CA PRO A 15 0.58 23.38 -4.32
C PRO A 15 0.70 21.86 -4.51
N VAL A 16 0.85 21.44 -5.77
CA VAL A 16 1.22 20.08 -6.15
C VAL A 16 2.71 20.08 -6.49
N LEU A 17 3.48 19.36 -5.70
CA LEU A 17 4.93 19.28 -5.85
C LEU A 17 5.31 18.21 -6.88
N LEU A 18 6.48 18.36 -7.50
CA LEU A 18 7.05 17.36 -8.40
C LEU A 18 7.11 15.98 -7.74
N ILE A 19 7.52 15.89 -6.48
CA ILE A 19 7.58 14.62 -5.74
C ILE A 19 6.21 13.97 -5.55
N ASP A 20 5.15 14.77 -5.36
CA ASP A 20 3.78 14.24 -5.22
C ASP A 20 3.33 13.60 -6.54
N LEU A 21 3.59 14.26 -7.68
CA LEU A 21 3.24 13.74 -9.00
C LEU A 21 4.05 12.50 -9.36
N LEU A 22 5.36 12.51 -9.12
CA LEU A 22 6.23 11.34 -9.36
C LEU A 22 5.80 10.16 -8.50
N SER A 23 5.54 10.37 -7.21
CA SER A 23 5.07 9.32 -6.31
C SER A 23 3.74 8.74 -6.77
N ALA A 24 2.79 9.58 -7.19
CA ALA A 24 1.52 9.13 -7.75
C ALA A 24 1.71 8.31 -9.03
N ALA A 25 2.55 8.77 -9.96
CA ALA A 25 2.81 8.09 -11.23
C ALA A 25 3.46 6.72 -11.02
N PHE A 26 4.53 6.64 -10.20
CA PHE A 26 5.21 5.38 -9.91
C PHE A 26 4.32 4.44 -9.09
N GLY A 27 3.55 4.96 -8.12
CA GLY A 27 2.60 4.18 -7.35
C GLY A 27 1.50 3.57 -8.20
N LEU A 28 0.84 4.36 -9.07
CA LEU A 28 -0.17 3.86 -10.01
C LEU A 28 0.42 2.83 -10.97
N THR A 29 1.63 3.07 -11.52
CA THR A 29 2.31 2.11 -12.39
C THR A 29 2.61 0.80 -11.68
N THR A 30 3.11 0.85 -10.45
CA THR A 30 3.36 -0.35 -9.62
C THR A 30 2.11 -1.19 -9.46
N VAL A 31 1.01 -0.57 -9.04
CA VAL A 31 -0.26 -1.28 -8.77
C VAL A 31 -0.90 -1.78 -10.06
N PHE A 32 -0.79 -1.03 -11.16
CA PHE A 32 -1.25 -1.46 -12.48
C PHE A 32 -0.48 -2.69 -12.99
N LEU A 33 0.84 -2.70 -12.87
CA LEU A 33 1.67 -3.85 -13.23
C LEU A 33 1.40 -5.07 -12.35
N ALA A 34 1.18 -4.86 -11.04
CA ALA A 34 0.78 -5.92 -10.12
C ALA A 34 -0.57 -6.53 -10.52
N GLY A 35 -1.55 -5.70 -10.88
CA GLY A 35 -2.86 -6.13 -11.39
C GLY A 35 -2.78 -6.99 -12.65
N ARG A 36 -1.80 -6.70 -13.50
CA ARG A 36 -1.49 -7.49 -14.71
C ARG A 36 -0.62 -8.72 -14.44
N ASN A 37 -0.36 -9.05 -13.19
CA ASN A 37 0.50 -10.17 -12.81
C ASN A 37 1.95 -10.05 -13.34
N SER A 38 2.44 -8.84 -13.54
CA SER A 38 3.79 -8.57 -14.03
C SER A 38 4.80 -8.47 -12.89
N LYS A 39 5.91 -9.21 -13.00
CA LYS A 39 7.04 -9.12 -12.05
C LYS A 39 7.71 -7.73 -12.04
N SER A 40 7.55 -6.96 -13.12
CA SER A 40 8.08 -5.60 -13.22
C SER A 40 7.50 -4.65 -12.17
N ASN A 41 6.35 -4.98 -11.55
CA ASN A 41 5.78 -4.20 -10.45
C ASN A 41 6.77 -3.98 -9.31
N PHE A 42 7.63 -4.97 -9.00
CA PHE A 42 8.59 -4.87 -7.91
C PHE A 42 9.70 -3.86 -8.19
N TYR A 43 10.22 -3.81 -9.43
CA TYR A 43 11.26 -2.83 -9.80
C TYR A 43 10.73 -1.39 -9.74
N VAL A 44 9.52 -1.17 -10.28
CA VAL A 44 8.85 0.13 -10.16
C VAL A 44 8.51 0.42 -8.70
N GLY A 45 8.13 -0.59 -7.93
CA GLY A 45 7.86 -0.51 -6.49
C GLY A 45 9.08 -0.07 -5.67
N TYR A 46 10.30 -0.46 -6.06
CA TYR A 46 11.53 0.02 -5.38
C TYR A 46 11.72 1.53 -5.58
N ILE A 47 11.51 2.01 -6.82
CA ILE A 47 11.58 3.46 -7.11
C ILE A 47 10.50 4.19 -6.33
N TYR A 48 9.28 3.67 -6.32
CA TYR A 48 8.16 4.23 -5.57
C TYR A 48 8.46 4.32 -4.06
N THR A 49 8.97 3.25 -3.47
CA THR A 49 9.35 3.22 -2.04
C THR A 49 10.43 4.24 -1.72
N ALA A 50 11.45 4.39 -2.60
CA ALA A 50 12.49 5.39 -2.44
C ALA A 50 11.92 6.82 -2.52
N LEU A 51 11.02 7.10 -3.47
CA LEU A 51 10.35 8.40 -3.57
C LEU A 51 9.53 8.72 -2.32
N LEU A 52 8.79 7.74 -1.79
CA LEU A 52 8.03 7.90 -0.55
C LEU A 52 8.96 8.13 0.65
N PHE A 53 10.10 7.43 0.72
CA PHE A 53 11.07 7.63 1.78
C PHE A 53 11.56 9.08 1.81
N PHE A 54 11.99 9.63 0.67
CA PHE A 54 12.43 11.04 0.57
C PHE A 54 11.28 12.02 0.84
N MET A 55 10.10 11.75 0.32
CA MET A 55 8.92 12.59 0.55
C MET A 55 8.55 12.67 2.04
N PHE A 56 8.54 11.55 2.75
CA PHE A 56 8.22 11.51 4.17
C PHE A 56 9.32 12.11 5.03
N TRP A 57 10.58 11.95 4.62
CA TRP A 57 11.71 12.61 5.26
C TRP A 57 11.56 14.14 5.21
N GLN A 58 11.31 14.71 4.02
CA GLN A 58 11.15 16.15 3.85
C GLN A 58 9.94 16.73 4.60
N LYS A 59 8.84 15.96 4.64
CA LYS A 59 7.60 16.37 5.33
C LYS A 59 7.64 16.10 6.84
N ASN A 60 8.76 15.60 7.39
CA ASN A 60 8.92 15.20 8.80
C ASN A 60 7.86 14.17 9.27
N LEU A 61 7.39 13.34 8.36
CA LEU A 61 6.40 12.28 8.61
C LEU A 61 7.10 10.99 9.04
N TYR A 62 7.75 11.01 10.19
CA TYR A 62 8.63 9.92 10.66
C TYR A 62 7.92 8.57 10.83
N ALA A 63 6.65 8.56 11.24
CA ALA A 63 5.87 7.32 11.32
C ALA A 63 5.74 6.62 9.97
N ASN A 64 5.44 7.38 8.90
CA ASN A 64 5.38 6.87 7.54
C ASN A 64 6.76 6.53 6.98
N LEU A 65 7.80 7.27 7.39
CA LEU A 65 9.19 7.00 7.00
C LEU A 65 9.66 5.62 7.48
N ILE A 66 9.38 5.28 8.74
CA ILE A 66 9.74 3.97 9.35
C ILE A 66 9.05 2.80 8.62
N LEU A 67 7.89 3.01 8.01
CA LEU A 67 7.18 1.98 7.27
C LEU A 67 7.86 1.65 5.93
N GLN A 68 8.65 2.57 5.35
CA GLN A 68 9.24 2.36 4.02
C GLN A 68 10.25 1.20 3.99
N PRO A 69 11.17 1.03 4.96
CA PRO A 69 12.02 -0.16 5.05
C PRO A 69 11.22 -1.47 5.15
N ILE A 70 10.11 -1.48 5.90
CA ILE A 70 9.25 -2.67 6.02
C ILE A 70 8.60 -2.98 4.67
N SER A 71 8.03 -1.98 3.99
CA SER A 71 7.46 -2.11 2.65
C SER A 71 8.50 -2.59 1.63
N LEU A 72 9.74 -2.09 1.70
CA LEU A 72 10.85 -2.54 0.88
C LEU A 72 11.14 -4.04 1.11
N GLY A 73 11.22 -4.46 2.36
CA GLY A 73 11.39 -5.87 2.73
C GLY A 73 10.29 -6.77 2.16
N ILE A 74 9.02 -6.34 2.24
CA ILE A 74 7.89 -7.06 1.66
C ILE A 74 8.01 -7.13 0.12
N ASN A 75 8.42 -6.06 -0.54
CA ASN A 75 8.64 -6.03 -1.98
C ASN A 75 9.77 -6.99 -2.41
N ILE A 76 10.89 -7.01 -1.69
CA ILE A 76 12.01 -7.94 -1.95
C ILE A 76 11.53 -9.39 -1.78
N MET A 77 10.82 -9.69 -0.69
CA MET A 77 10.24 -11.01 -0.46
C MET A 77 9.28 -11.40 -1.61
N GLY A 78 8.43 -10.49 -2.03
CA GLY A 78 7.49 -10.70 -3.13
C GLY A 78 8.20 -10.98 -4.45
N GLN A 79 9.19 -10.18 -4.81
CA GLN A 79 10.00 -10.41 -6.02
C GLN A 79 10.66 -11.78 -6.00
N TYR A 80 11.26 -12.17 -4.87
CA TYR A 80 11.89 -13.48 -4.73
C TYR A 80 10.86 -14.60 -4.92
N ARG A 81 9.73 -14.55 -4.21
CA ARG A 81 8.68 -15.58 -4.32
C ARG A 81 8.06 -15.69 -5.71
N TRP A 82 7.81 -14.57 -6.38
CA TRP A 82 7.25 -14.60 -7.74
C TRP A 82 8.25 -15.12 -8.78
N SER A 83 9.55 -15.02 -8.48
CA SER A 83 10.63 -15.48 -9.38
C SER A 83 11.06 -16.91 -9.11
N HIS A 84 10.89 -17.40 -7.87
CA HIS A 84 11.31 -18.72 -7.43
C HIS A 84 10.15 -19.49 -6.76
N PRO A 85 9.08 -19.82 -7.51
CA PRO A 85 7.99 -20.62 -6.96
C PRO A 85 8.46 -22.04 -6.67
N LYS A 86 7.90 -22.66 -5.64
CA LYS A 86 8.05 -24.10 -5.44
C LYS A 86 7.24 -24.83 -6.51
N LYS A 87 7.66 -26.04 -6.91
CA LYS A 87 6.93 -26.86 -7.93
C LYS A 87 5.43 -27.01 -7.66
N SER A 88 5.04 -27.16 -6.39
CA SER A 88 3.64 -27.24 -5.97
C SER A 88 2.85 -25.92 -6.07
N GLU A 89 3.55 -24.80 -6.19
CA GLU A 89 2.99 -23.44 -6.23
C GLU A 89 3.10 -22.83 -7.65
N GLU A 90 3.63 -23.58 -8.63
CA GLU A 90 3.73 -23.12 -10.02
C GLU A 90 2.36 -23.05 -10.70
N SER A 91 2.25 -22.11 -11.64
CA SER A 91 1.08 -21.97 -12.50
C SER A 91 1.02 -23.14 -13.50
N SER A 92 -0.16 -23.68 -13.71
CA SER A 92 -0.39 -24.72 -14.73
C SER A 92 -0.24 -24.20 -16.16
N GLU A 93 -0.43 -22.89 -16.39
CA GLU A 93 -0.30 -22.26 -17.72
C GLU A 93 1.14 -21.88 -18.07
N LYS A 94 1.96 -21.52 -17.06
CA LYS A 94 3.33 -21.04 -17.28
C LYS A 94 4.28 -21.58 -16.21
N SER A 95 5.15 -22.50 -16.63
CA SER A 95 6.24 -23.00 -15.78
C SER A 95 7.11 -21.87 -15.28
N GLY A 96 7.53 -21.91 -14.01
CA GLY A 96 8.34 -20.88 -13.36
C GLY A 96 7.58 -19.62 -12.94
N GLU A 97 6.25 -19.59 -13.05
CA GLU A 97 5.41 -18.51 -12.50
C GLU A 97 4.65 -18.98 -11.25
N LEU A 98 4.67 -18.19 -10.19
CA LEU A 98 3.87 -18.43 -8.99
C LEU A 98 2.39 -18.33 -9.34
N LYS A 99 1.58 -19.33 -8.97
CA LYS A 99 0.12 -19.32 -9.20
C LYS A 99 -0.59 -18.35 -8.25
N VAL A 100 -1.67 -17.73 -8.74
CA VAL A 100 -2.60 -16.99 -7.88
C VAL A 100 -3.37 -17.99 -7.04
N SER A 101 -3.45 -17.74 -5.74
CA SER A 101 -4.19 -18.58 -4.80
C SER A 101 -5.11 -17.72 -3.91
N MET A 102 -6.07 -18.37 -3.24
CA MET A 102 -6.96 -17.72 -2.28
C MET A 102 -6.64 -18.14 -0.86
N LEU A 103 -7.01 -17.30 0.09
CA LEU A 103 -7.01 -17.66 1.50
C LEU A 103 -8.20 -18.59 1.79
N THR A 104 -7.99 -19.56 2.68
CA THR A 104 -9.08 -20.34 3.26
C THR A 104 -9.92 -19.49 4.23
N TRP A 105 -11.17 -19.89 4.50
CA TRP A 105 -12.02 -19.16 5.44
C TRP A 105 -11.39 -18.97 6.84
N PRO A 106 -10.77 -20.01 7.45
CA PRO A 106 -10.06 -19.82 8.72
C PRO A 106 -8.90 -18.79 8.62
N GLN A 107 -8.12 -18.83 7.53
CA GLN A 107 -7.03 -17.87 7.32
C GLN A 107 -7.54 -16.43 7.20
N ARG A 108 -8.69 -16.22 6.52
CA ARG A 108 -9.35 -14.91 6.47
C ARG A 108 -9.73 -14.42 7.85
N GLY A 109 -10.35 -15.28 8.66
CA GLY A 109 -10.71 -14.96 10.04
C GLY A 109 -9.49 -14.57 10.89
N ILE A 110 -8.40 -15.34 10.81
CA ILE A 110 -7.14 -15.05 11.51
C ILE A 110 -6.57 -13.70 11.06
N ILE A 111 -6.50 -13.43 9.76
CA ILE A 111 -5.93 -12.18 9.23
C ILE A 111 -6.78 -10.98 9.67
N VAL A 112 -8.10 -11.06 9.58
CA VAL A 112 -9.00 -9.98 10.04
C VAL A 112 -8.79 -9.71 11.54
N SER A 113 -8.74 -10.77 12.36
CA SER A 113 -8.48 -10.64 13.80
C SER A 113 -7.12 -9.99 14.08
N LEU A 114 -6.07 -10.41 13.37
CA LEU A 114 -4.74 -9.83 13.51
C LEU A 114 -4.72 -8.34 13.11
N VAL A 115 -5.39 -7.98 12.01
CA VAL A 115 -5.51 -6.57 11.58
C VAL A 115 -6.18 -5.73 12.67
N LEU A 116 -7.28 -6.20 13.24
CA LEU A 116 -8.00 -5.48 14.29
C LEU A 116 -7.15 -5.31 15.56
N VAL A 117 -6.50 -6.39 16.01
CA VAL A 117 -5.64 -6.36 17.19
C VAL A 117 -4.43 -5.46 16.98
N LEU A 118 -3.73 -5.60 15.85
CA LEU A 118 -2.56 -4.78 15.55
C LEU A 118 -2.94 -3.30 15.36
N ALA A 119 -4.06 -3.00 14.70
CA ALA A 119 -4.54 -1.64 14.54
C ALA A 119 -4.89 -1.00 15.90
N PHE A 120 -5.51 -1.77 16.80
CA PHE A 120 -5.84 -1.30 18.13
C PHE A 120 -4.56 -1.06 18.98
N VAL A 121 -3.65 -2.04 19.03
CA VAL A 121 -2.40 -1.94 19.81
C VAL A 121 -1.53 -0.80 19.29
N TRP A 122 -1.36 -0.71 17.96
CA TRP A 122 -0.58 0.36 17.34
C TRP A 122 -1.23 1.73 17.52
N GLY A 123 -2.57 1.81 17.39
CA GLY A 123 -3.34 3.03 17.63
C GLY A 123 -3.23 3.51 19.07
N TRP A 124 -3.31 2.58 20.02
CA TRP A 124 -3.09 2.90 21.44
C TRP A 124 -1.67 3.42 21.69
N PHE A 125 -0.66 2.73 21.14
CA PHE A 125 0.75 3.17 21.25
C PHE A 125 0.93 4.59 20.67
N MET A 126 0.43 4.84 19.46
CA MET A 126 0.53 6.15 18.81
C MET A 126 -0.25 7.24 19.55
N SER A 127 -1.37 6.91 20.17
CA SER A 127 -2.12 7.88 21.00
C SER A 127 -1.33 8.29 22.25
N MET A 128 -0.54 7.39 22.82
CA MET A 128 0.31 7.68 23.99
C MET A 128 1.59 8.45 23.63
N MET A 129 2.15 8.22 22.43
CA MET A 129 3.39 8.86 22.00
C MET A 129 3.31 10.40 22.00
N GLY A 130 2.28 10.98 21.40
CA GLY A 130 2.13 12.43 21.30
C GLY A 130 1.50 13.10 22.53
N THR A 131 0.82 12.32 23.40
CA THR A 131 0.04 12.87 24.53
C THR A 131 0.68 12.64 25.89
N ARG A 132 1.50 11.60 26.07
CA ARG A 132 2.07 11.22 27.37
C ARG A 132 3.58 11.03 27.37
N TRP A 133 4.15 10.29 26.40
CA TRP A 133 5.55 9.85 26.48
C TRP A 133 6.54 10.85 25.87
N PHE A 134 6.17 11.48 24.78
CA PHE A 134 7.05 12.38 24.01
C PHE A 134 6.34 13.70 23.67
N VAL A 135 5.68 14.30 24.68
CA VAL A 135 4.97 15.57 24.54
C VAL A 135 5.94 16.65 24.06
N GLY A 136 5.59 17.32 22.95
CA GLY A 136 6.41 18.37 22.35
C GLY A 136 7.44 17.89 21.33
N TYR A 137 7.77 16.58 21.27
CA TYR A 137 8.68 16.04 20.26
C TYR A 137 7.93 15.47 19.05
N PHE A 138 6.75 14.89 19.28
CA PHE A 138 5.90 14.38 18.21
C PHE A 138 4.54 15.08 18.24
N PRO A 139 4.02 15.53 17.09
CA PRO A 139 2.67 16.08 17.01
C PRO A 139 1.65 15.00 17.40
N ALA A 140 0.65 15.39 18.19
CA ALA A 140 -0.44 14.49 18.53
C ALA A 140 -1.22 14.13 17.26
N ASN A 141 -1.40 12.83 17.00
CA ASN A 141 -2.21 12.37 15.88
C ASN A 141 -3.71 12.55 16.24
N PRO A 142 -4.49 13.31 15.46
CA PRO A 142 -5.90 13.55 15.76
C PRO A 142 -6.77 12.30 15.60
N LEU A 143 -6.36 11.32 14.78
CA LEU A 143 -7.12 10.10 14.49
C LEU A 143 -6.21 8.85 14.54
N PRO A 144 -5.56 8.56 15.68
CA PRO A 144 -4.49 7.56 15.76
C PRO A 144 -4.97 6.15 15.39
N TYR A 145 -6.17 5.75 15.81
CA TYR A 145 -6.69 4.42 15.51
C TYR A 145 -7.04 4.24 14.03
N LEU A 146 -7.60 5.27 13.39
CA LEU A 146 -7.93 5.21 11.96
C LEU A 146 -6.66 5.14 11.10
N ASP A 147 -5.68 5.99 11.39
CA ASP A 147 -4.40 6.03 10.70
C ASP A 147 -3.65 4.69 10.84
N CYS A 148 -3.60 4.14 12.06
CA CYS A 148 -2.99 2.85 12.30
C CYS A 148 -3.75 1.69 11.66
N CYS A 149 -5.07 1.74 11.61
CA CYS A 149 -5.89 0.76 10.90
C CYS A 149 -5.56 0.75 9.40
N VAL A 150 -5.51 1.91 8.77
CA VAL A 150 -5.12 2.04 7.35
C VAL A 150 -3.70 1.53 7.12
N THR A 151 -2.76 1.87 8.00
CA THR A 151 -1.37 1.41 7.92
C THR A 151 -1.25 -0.11 8.00
N VAL A 152 -1.90 -0.75 8.96
CA VAL A 152 -1.90 -2.22 9.11
C VAL A 152 -2.57 -2.88 7.91
N LEU A 153 -3.65 -2.31 7.38
CA LEU A 153 -4.30 -2.79 6.16
C LEU A 153 -3.37 -2.69 4.95
N ILE A 154 -2.61 -1.60 4.78
CA ILE A 154 -1.62 -1.44 3.70
C ILE A 154 -0.56 -2.55 3.79
N LEU A 155 0.06 -2.75 4.95
CA LEU A 155 1.07 -3.80 5.14
C LEU A 155 0.50 -5.20 4.90
N THR A 156 -0.74 -5.43 5.33
CA THR A 156 -1.45 -6.70 5.07
C THR A 156 -1.69 -6.89 3.57
N ALA A 157 -2.21 -5.88 2.87
CA ALA A 157 -2.44 -5.95 1.43
C ALA A 157 -1.14 -6.18 0.64
N GLN A 158 -0.06 -5.48 1.00
CA GLN A 158 1.27 -5.68 0.41
C GLN A 158 1.78 -7.10 0.64
N THR A 159 1.67 -7.61 1.87
CA THR A 159 2.10 -8.98 2.22
C THR A 159 1.31 -10.03 1.44
N LEU A 160 -0.01 -9.90 1.38
CA LEU A 160 -0.87 -10.78 0.59
C LEU A 160 -0.54 -10.71 -0.91
N SER A 161 -0.24 -9.52 -1.43
CA SER A 161 0.20 -9.33 -2.81
C SER A 161 1.54 -10.03 -3.08
N ALA A 162 2.52 -9.88 -2.18
CA ALA A 162 3.81 -10.56 -2.25
C ALA A 162 3.68 -12.09 -2.20
N LEU A 163 2.69 -12.60 -1.46
CA LEU A 163 2.32 -14.03 -1.40
C LEU A 163 1.43 -14.47 -2.57
N LYS A 164 1.08 -13.57 -3.47
CA LYS A 164 0.20 -13.77 -4.63
C LYS A 164 -1.18 -14.32 -4.25
N LYS A 165 -1.74 -13.78 -3.15
CA LYS A 165 -3.10 -14.09 -2.68
C LYS A 165 -4.11 -13.12 -3.29
N TRP A 166 -5.14 -13.67 -3.95
CA TRP A 166 -6.22 -12.87 -4.55
C TRP A 166 -6.86 -11.89 -3.55
N ASP A 167 -6.95 -12.27 -2.29
CA ASP A 167 -7.55 -11.50 -1.20
C ASP A 167 -6.84 -10.14 -0.96
N CYS A 168 -5.61 -9.95 -1.47
CA CYS A 168 -4.92 -8.67 -1.40
C CYS A 168 -5.72 -7.53 -2.04
N TRP A 169 -6.45 -7.81 -3.14
CA TRP A 169 -7.24 -6.80 -3.83
C TRP A 169 -8.44 -6.32 -3.02
N ILE A 170 -9.06 -7.22 -2.23
CA ILE A 170 -10.10 -6.82 -1.27
C ILE A 170 -9.51 -5.86 -0.23
N ALA A 171 -8.35 -6.19 0.36
CA ALA A 171 -7.69 -5.32 1.32
C ALA A 171 -7.34 -3.96 0.69
N TRP A 172 -6.82 -3.91 -0.55
CA TRP A 172 -6.55 -2.67 -1.27
C TRP A 172 -7.79 -1.83 -1.52
N LEU A 173 -8.94 -2.43 -1.82
CA LEU A 173 -10.20 -1.69 -1.96
C LEU A 173 -10.58 -0.98 -0.67
N PHE A 174 -10.49 -1.65 0.48
CA PHE A 174 -10.74 -1.02 1.79
C PHE A 174 -9.77 0.12 2.07
N VAL A 175 -8.47 -0.07 1.83
CA VAL A 175 -7.45 0.99 1.97
C VAL A 175 -7.80 2.21 1.13
N ASN A 176 -8.13 2.00 -0.16
CA ASN A 176 -8.40 3.09 -1.07
C ASN A 176 -9.69 3.85 -0.73
N VAL A 177 -10.75 3.18 -0.26
CA VAL A 177 -11.97 3.82 0.23
C VAL A 177 -11.68 4.66 1.49
N ALA A 178 -10.89 4.11 2.43
CA ALA A 178 -10.51 4.84 3.64
C ALA A 178 -9.66 6.08 3.30
N ASN A 179 -8.66 5.94 2.43
CA ASN A 179 -7.83 7.05 1.98
C ASN A 179 -8.64 8.12 1.23
N LEU A 180 -9.53 7.71 0.33
CA LEU A 180 -10.41 8.64 -0.37
C LEU A 180 -11.24 9.48 0.62
N THR A 181 -11.81 8.82 1.63
CA THR A 181 -12.59 9.49 2.68
C THR A 181 -11.74 10.47 3.49
N LEU A 182 -10.53 10.06 3.87
CA LEU A 182 -9.59 10.92 4.60
C LEU A 182 -9.17 12.14 3.78
N TYR A 183 -8.84 11.96 2.51
CA TYR A 183 -8.40 13.05 1.63
C TYR A 183 -9.52 14.05 1.33
N LEU A 184 -10.75 13.57 1.14
CA LEU A 184 -11.91 14.45 0.97
C LEU A 184 -12.19 15.27 2.24
N LYS A 185 -12.12 14.65 3.43
CA LYS A 185 -12.27 15.35 4.71
C LYS A 185 -11.16 16.36 4.95
N ALA A 186 -9.94 16.09 4.49
CA ALA A 186 -8.80 17.01 4.57
C ALA A 186 -8.88 18.15 3.52
N GLY A 187 -9.92 18.20 2.69
CA GLY A 187 -10.07 19.22 1.64
C GLY A 187 -8.98 19.14 0.57
N LEU A 188 -8.40 17.95 0.34
CA LEU A 188 -7.45 17.73 -0.75
C LEU A 188 -8.20 17.50 -2.05
N VAL A 189 -7.62 17.92 -3.18
CA VAL A 189 -8.23 17.73 -4.51
C VAL A 189 -7.44 16.72 -5.34
N PHE A 190 -6.12 16.78 -5.31
CA PHE A 190 -5.25 15.89 -6.10
C PHE A 190 -5.31 14.43 -5.62
N MET A 191 -5.17 14.20 -4.32
CA MET A 191 -5.12 12.85 -3.74
C MET A 191 -6.42 12.05 -3.89
N PRO A 192 -7.63 12.62 -3.79
CA PRO A 192 -8.87 11.93 -4.14
C PRO A 192 -8.91 11.42 -5.58
N VAL A 193 -8.43 12.19 -6.55
CA VAL A 193 -8.36 11.75 -7.96
C VAL A 193 -7.45 10.52 -8.09
N VAL A 194 -6.28 10.57 -7.47
CA VAL A 194 -5.35 9.43 -7.45
C VAL A 194 -6.00 8.21 -6.80
N SER A 195 -6.72 8.40 -5.68
CA SER A 195 -7.44 7.30 -4.99
C SER A 195 -8.54 6.68 -5.84
N CYS A 196 -9.25 7.47 -6.64
CA CYS A 196 -10.24 6.95 -7.61
C CYS A 196 -9.56 6.07 -8.67
N LEU A 197 -8.39 6.47 -9.18
CA LEU A 197 -7.62 5.66 -10.13
C LEU A 197 -7.15 4.34 -9.49
N TYR A 198 -6.71 4.36 -8.24
CA TYR A 198 -6.39 3.15 -7.49
C TYR A 198 -7.61 2.23 -7.30
N LEU A 199 -8.79 2.79 -7.01
CA LEU A 199 -10.03 2.03 -6.87
C LEU A 199 -10.41 1.33 -8.18
N VAL A 200 -10.40 2.05 -9.30
CA VAL A 200 -10.69 1.49 -10.63
C VAL A 200 -9.73 0.36 -10.95
N ASN A 201 -8.42 0.59 -10.76
CA ASN A 201 -7.41 -0.45 -10.98
C ASN A 201 -7.58 -1.63 -10.02
N GLY A 202 -7.91 -1.39 -8.75
CA GLY A 202 -8.17 -2.42 -7.75
C GLY A 202 -9.32 -3.34 -8.13
N ILE A 203 -10.45 -2.77 -8.58
CA ILE A 203 -11.62 -3.53 -9.06
C ILE A 203 -11.23 -4.36 -10.27
N TRP A 204 -10.56 -3.78 -11.26
CA TRP A 204 -10.14 -4.53 -12.45
C TRP A 204 -9.17 -5.67 -12.09
N SER A 205 -8.20 -5.40 -11.25
CA SER A 205 -7.21 -6.39 -10.79
C SER A 205 -7.86 -7.54 -10.01
N LEU A 206 -8.89 -7.24 -9.21
CA LEU A 206 -9.69 -8.24 -8.51
C LEU A 206 -10.27 -9.28 -9.50
N PHE A 207 -10.90 -8.80 -10.59
CA PHE A 207 -11.47 -9.68 -11.62
C PHE A 207 -10.38 -10.40 -12.42
N THR A 208 -9.28 -9.72 -12.74
CA THR A 208 -8.16 -10.31 -13.47
C THR A 208 -7.52 -11.46 -12.70
N TRP A 209 -7.22 -11.24 -11.41
CA TRP A 209 -6.64 -12.28 -10.58
C TRP A 209 -7.61 -13.41 -10.24
N TYR A 210 -8.92 -13.13 -10.17
CA TYR A 210 -9.93 -14.18 -10.03
C TYR A 210 -9.96 -15.11 -11.25
N ARG A 211 -9.87 -14.55 -12.46
CA ARG A 211 -9.77 -15.35 -13.70
C ARG A 211 -8.50 -16.21 -13.70
N LEU A 212 -7.35 -15.63 -13.30
CA LEU A 212 -6.09 -16.38 -13.19
C LEU A 212 -6.17 -17.49 -12.13
N TYR A 213 -6.82 -17.23 -11.00
CA TYR A 213 -7.06 -18.26 -10.00
C TYR A 213 -7.88 -19.42 -10.57
N ARG A 214 -8.99 -19.12 -11.24
CA ARG A 214 -9.87 -20.16 -11.83
C ARG A 214 -9.18 -21.01 -12.90
N LYS A 215 -8.23 -20.48 -13.62
CA LYS A 215 -7.44 -21.22 -14.62
C LYS A 215 -6.39 -22.15 -13.98
N ASN A 216 -5.97 -21.86 -12.74
CA ASN A 216 -4.98 -22.65 -12.01
C ASN A 216 -5.60 -23.60 -10.94
N ALA A 217 -6.93 -23.55 -10.75
CA ALA A 217 -7.68 -24.41 -9.85
C ALA A 217 -8.08 -25.69 -10.56
#